data_a32df7118b6deaa9ada88036c3a52ead
#
_entry.id   a32df7118b6deaa9ada88036c3a52ead
#
_cell.length_a   1.000
_cell.length_b   1.000
_cell.length_c   1.000
_cell.angle_alpha   90.00
_cell.angle_beta   90.00
_cell.angle_gamma   90.00
#
_symmetry.space_group_name_H-M   'P 1'
#
loop_
_entity.id
_entity.type
_entity.pdbx_description
1 polymer ?
#
loop_
_entity_poly.entity_id
_entity_poly.type
_entity_poly.pdbx_seq_one_letter_code
_entity_poly.pdbx_strand_id
1 'polypeptide(L)'
;LPRAATDIYVCDTLGELGLVYRLAPVVFMGGSLVPHGGQNPIEAIKLGAAIVHGPHVFNFTDVYDALDRGGGARLADDRDALVKQLGQFLADPAARDTSLAASERVVEQLGGALERTVTALEPYLLQLRLEMGAANA
;
A
#
# COMPACT_ATOMS: atom_id res chain seq x y z
N LEU A 1 1.98 17.22 -18.41
CA LEU A 1 1.13 16.04 -18.64
C LEU A 1 1.70 15.21 -19.78
N PRO A 2 1.68 13.86 -19.71
CA PRO A 2 2.13 12.99 -20.78
C PRO A 2 1.30 13.21 -22.06
N ARG A 3 1.92 13.00 -23.21
CA ARG A 3 1.30 13.05 -24.55
C ARG A 3 1.28 11.63 -25.14
N ALA A 4 0.51 11.40 -26.20
CA ALA A 4 0.40 10.08 -26.84
C ALA A 4 1.76 9.46 -27.28
N ALA A 5 2.78 10.28 -27.51
CA ALA A 5 4.13 9.85 -27.88
C ALA A 5 5.12 9.84 -26.70
N THR A 6 4.62 9.91 -25.45
CA THR A 6 5.48 9.92 -24.25
C THR A 6 5.64 8.46 -23.78
N ASP A 7 6.83 7.91 -23.88
CA ASP A 7 7.13 6.57 -23.38
C ASP A 7 7.42 6.54 -21.88
N ILE A 8 8.05 7.60 -21.36
CA ILE A 8 8.40 7.75 -19.94
C ILE A 8 7.98 9.14 -19.48
N TYR A 9 7.25 9.20 -18.40
CA TYR A 9 6.88 10.44 -17.73
C TYR A 9 7.47 10.46 -16.31
N VAL A 10 8.26 11.50 -16.01
CA VAL A 10 8.82 11.72 -14.67
C VAL A 10 7.90 12.66 -13.92
N CYS A 11 7.28 12.16 -12.84
CA CYS A 11 6.46 12.94 -11.93
C CYS A 11 7.35 13.41 -10.77
N ASP A 12 7.83 14.65 -10.83
CA ASP A 12 8.76 15.26 -9.89
C ASP A 12 8.10 16.36 -9.01
N THR A 13 6.78 16.38 -8.99
CA THR A 13 5.97 17.33 -8.22
C THR A 13 5.37 16.68 -6.97
N LEU A 14 5.28 17.47 -5.89
CA LEU A 14 4.64 17.02 -4.66
C LEU A 14 3.10 17.04 -4.79
N GLY A 15 2.46 16.02 -4.20
CA GLY A 15 0.99 15.94 -4.12
C GLY A 15 0.31 15.22 -5.28
N GLU A 16 1.04 14.80 -6.32
CA GLU A 16 0.46 14.11 -7.49
C GLU A 16 0.50 12.57 -7.40
N LEU A 17 1.14 12.01 -6.37
CA LEU A 17 1.33 10.56 -6.25
C LEU A 17 0.01 9.78 -6.23
N GLY A 18 -1.02 10.31 -5.56
CA GLY A 18 -2.34 9.69 -5.55
C GLY A 18 -3.02 9.66 -6.92
N LEU A 19 -2.77 10.66 -7.79
CA LEU A 19 -3.24 10.63 -9.18
C LEU A 19 -2.48 9.57 -9.99
N VAL A 20 -1.16 9.49 -9.81
CA VAL A 20 -0.32 8.49 -10.49
C VAL A 20 -0.78 7.06 -10.13
N TYR A 21 -1.03 6.79 -8.86
CA TYR A 21 -1.53 5.47 -8.43
C TYR A 21 -2.91 5.10 -9.03
N ARG A 22 -3.81 6.07 -9.21
CA ARG A 22 -5.10 5.82 -9.87
C ARG A 22 -4.98 5.54 -11.37
N LEU A 23 -3.96 6.05 -12.01
CA LEU A 23 -3.73 5.86 -13.45
C LEU A 23 -2.88 4.62 -13.75
N ALA A 24 -2.07 4.18 -12.79
CA ALA A 24 -1.15 3.06 -12.96
C ALA A 24 -1.81 1.75 -12.50
N PRO A 25 -2.11 0.81 -13.42
CA PRO A 25 -2.71 -0.47 -13.05
C PRO A 25 -1.75 -1.37 -12.25
N VAL A 26 -0.45 -1.12 -12.36
CA VAL A 26 0.62 -1.85 -11.65
C VAL A 26 1.63 -0.84 -11.13
N VAL A 27 2.07 -1.03 -9.90
CA VAL A 27 3.09 -0.20 -9.24
C VAL A 27 4.23 -1.09 -8.74
N PHE A 28 5.46 -0.78 -9.15
CA PHE A 28 6.65 -1.28 -8.48
C PHE A 28 7.03 -0.35 -7.33
N MET A 29 7.12 -0.91 -6.13
CA MET A 29 7.46 -0.15 -4.93
C MET A 29 8.96 0.15 -4.87
N GLY A 30 9.31 1.41 -5.08
CA GLY A 30 10.70 1.87 -5.12
C GLY A 30 11.45 1.64 -3.81
N GLY A 31 12.80 1.60 -3.90
CA GLY A 31 13.67 1.36 -2.74
C GLY A 31 13.61 -0.05 -2.19
N SER A 32 13.00 -1.01 -2.89
CA SER A 32 12.85 -2.38 -2.42
C SER A 32 13.80 -3.39 -3.10
N LEU A 33 14.41 -3.06 -4.26
CA LEU A 33 15.48 -3.88 -4.86
C LEU A 33 16.86 -3.63 -4.25
N VAL A 34 17.00 -2.57 -3.50
CA VAL A 34 18.23 -2.21 -2.78
C VAL A 34 17.90 -2.06 -1.30
N PRO A 35 18.87 -2.15 -0.37
CA PRO A 35 18.62 -2.11 1.08
C PRO A 35 18.26 -0.70 1.56
N HIS A 36 17.17 -0.15 1.03
CA HIS A 36 16.61 1.15 1.41
C HIS A 36 15.37 1.01 2.31
N GLY A 37 14.68 -0.15 2.26
CA GLY A 37 13.57 -0.47 3.17
C GLY A 37 12.18 -0.41 2.56
N GLY A 38 12.08 -0.09 1.26
CA GLY A 38 10.81 -0.03 0.54
C GLY A 38 9.93 1.18 0.92
N GLN A 39 8.77 1.26 0.31
CA GLN A 39 7.75 2.29 0.54
C GLN A 39 6.44 1.64 1.01
N ASN A 40 5.54 2.44 1.62
CA ASN A 40 4.23 1.96 2.08
C ASN A 40 3.33 1.60 0.88
N PRO A 41 2.87 0.33 0.72
CA PRO A 41 2.06 -0.07 -0.41
C PRO A 41 0.56 0.24 -0.25
N ILE A 42 0.11 0.56 0.97
CA ILE A 42 -1.31 0.65 1.31
C ILE A 42 -2.03 1.71 0.47
N GLU A 43 -1.41 2.87 0.24
CA GLU A 43 -2.04 3.93 -0.56
C GLU A 43 -2.22 3.50 -2.01
N ALA A 44 -1.21 2.89 -2.62
CA ALA A 44 -1.28 2.40 -4.00
C ALA A 44 -2.38 1.34 -4.15
N ILE A 45 -2.49 0.39 -3.21
CA ILE A 45 -3.55 -0.63 -3.17
C ILE A 45 -4.94 0.01 -3.07
N LYS A 46 -5.14 0.93 -2.13
CA LYS A 46 -6.42 1.65 -1.95
C LYS A 46 -6.83 2.47 -3.17
N LEU A 47 -5.89 2.81 -4.04
CA LEU A 47 -6.13 3.56 -5.27
C LEU A 47 -6.19 2.67 -6.52
N GLY A 48 -6.20 1.33 -6.33
CA GLY A 48 -6.48 0.36 -7.38
C GLY A 48 -5.25 -0.16 -8.13
N ALA A 49 -4.04 -0.03 -7.57
CA ALA A 49 -2.82 -0.52 -8.20
C ALA A 49 -2.40 -1.89 -7.64
N ALA A 50 -2.10 -2.84 -8.52
CA ALA A 50 -1.45 -4.10 -8.15
C ALA A 50 0.03 -3.86 -7.81
N ILE A 51 0.56 -4.58 -6.83
CA ILE A 51 1.88 -4.33 -6.25
C ILE A 51 2.92 -5.34 -6.70
N VAL A 52 4.08 -4.82 -7.12
CA VAL A 52 5.33 -5.58 -7.25
C VAL A 52 6.37 -4.93 -6.34
N HIS A 53 7.16 -5.71 -5.63
CA HIS A 53 8.20 -5.20 -4.74
C HIS A 53 9.45 -6.07 -4.77
N GLY A 54 10.59 -5.53 -4.29
CA GLY A 54 11.82 -6.26 -4.08
C GLY A 54 11.92 -6.83 -2.65
N PRO A 55 13.05 -7.52 -2.32
CA PRO A 55 13.21 -8.20 -1.04
C PRO A 55 13.51 -7.27 0.14
N HIS A 56 13.86 -6.00 -0.11
CA HIS A 56 14.24 -5.06 0.94
C HIS A 56 13.07 -4.16 1.34
N VAL A 57 12.20 -4.66 2.22
CA VAL A 57 10.96 -3.98 2.66
C VAL A 57 10.89 -3.80 4.19
N PHE A 58 12.04 -3.73 4.85
CA PHE A 58 12.16 -3.75 6.32
C PHE A 58 11.47 -2.57 7.03
N ASN A 59 11.15 -1.47 6.34
CA ASN A 59 10.35 -0.39 6.91
C ASN A 59 8.86 -0.77 7.07
N PHE A 60 8.40 -1.80 6.35
CA PHE A 60 6.99 -2.22 6.28
C PHE A 60 6.84 -3.75 6.27
N THR A 61 7.74 -4.47 6.96
CA THR A 61 7.82 -5.94 6.95
C THR A 61 6.46 -6.59 7.19
N ASP A 62 5.74 -6.20 8.24
CA ASP A 62 4.45 -6.81 8.60
C ASP A 62 3.41 -6.68 7.49
N VAL A 63 3.42 -5.56 6.77
CA VAL A 63 2.49 -5.30 5.67
C VAL A 63 2.84 -6.18 4.47
N TYR A 64 4.11 -6.21 4.05
CA TYR A 64 4.55 -7.02 2.92
C TYR A 64 4.42 -8.51 3.19
N ASP A 65 4.76 -8.96 4.40
CA ASP A 65 4.55 -10.35 4.82
C ASP A 65 3.08 -10.78 4.75
N ALA A 66 2.17 -9.90 5.12
CA ALA A 66 0.75 -10.16 5.00
C ALA A 66 0.28 -10.19 3.54
N LEU A 67 0.76 -9.26 2.71
CA LEU A 67 0.46 -9.21 1.28
C LEU A 67 0.98 -10.45 0.55
N ASP A 68 2.20 -10.87 0.81
CA ASP A 68 2.82 -12.04 0.17
C ASP A 68 2.09 -13.32 0.55
N ARG A 69 1.81 -13.52 1.84
CA ARG A 69 1.01 -14.68 2.31
C ARG A 69 -0.41 -14.68 1.74
N GLY A 70 -1.00 -13.51 1.56
CA GLY A 70 -2.34 -13.34 0.99
C GLY A 70 -2.40 -13.41 -0.53
N GLY A 71 -1.27 -13.47 -1.23
CA GLY A 71 -1.19 -13.40 -2.69
C GLY A 71 -1.53 -12.01 -3.25
N GLY A 72 -1.42 -10.99 -2.42
CA GLY A 72 -1.77 -9.60 -2.76
C GLY A 72 -0.61 -8.81 -3.40
N ALA A 73 0.62 -9.29 -3.30
CA ALA A 73 1.77 -8.66 -3.93
C ALA A 73 2.62 -9.69 -4.67
N ARG A 74 3.54 -9.22 -5.50
CA ARG A 74 4.50 -10.06 -6.23
C ARG A 74 5.91 -9.66 -5.83
N LEU A 75 6.65 -10.61 -5.28
CA LEU A 75 8.07 -10.46 -4.99
C LEU A 75 8.88 -10.58 -6.28
N ALA A 76 9.85 -9.69 -6.44
CA ALA A 76 10.87 -9.71 -7.48
C ALA A 76 12.24 -9.58 -6.82
N ASP A 77 12.99 -10.67 -6.74
CA ASP A 77 14.28 -10.70 -6.03
C ASP A 77 15.37 -9.91 -6.77
N ASP A 78 15.22 -9.78 -8.09
CA ASP A 78 16.16 -9.07 -8.95
C ASP A 78 15.45 -8.36 -10.11
N ARG A 79 16.28 -7.75 -10.98
CA ARG A 79 15.80 -7.04 -12.18
C ARG A 79 15.03 -7.93 -13.14
N ASP A 80 15.50 -9.15 -13.37
CA ASP A 80 14.90 -10.05 -14.36
C ASP A 80 13.56 -10.58 -13.86
N ALA A 81 13.48 -10.89 -12.55
CA ALA A 81 12.23 -11.20 -11.87
C ALA A 81 11.25 -10.01 -11.94
N LEU A 82 11.74 -8.77 -11.74
CA LEU A 82 10.90 -7.57 -11.85
C LEU A 82 10.31 -7.43 -13.26
N VAL A 83 11.12 -7.56 -14.31
CA VAL A 83 10.64 -7.50 -15.70
C VAL A 83 9.58 -8.57 -15.94
N LYS A 84 9.79 -9.79 -15.45
CA LYS A 84 8.85 -10.89 -15.57
C LYS A 84 7.52 -10.60 -14.87
N GLN A 85 7.54 -10.16 -13.60
CA GLN A 85 6.34 -9.88 -12.81
C GLN A 85 5.53 -8.72 -13.40
N LEU A 86 6.20 -7.63 -13.79
CA LEU A 86 5.55 -6.50 -14.45
C LEU A 86 4.93 -6.91 -15.78
N GLY A 87 5.69 -7.67 -16.61
CA GLY A 87 5.22 -8.17 -17.89
C GLY A 87 3.98 -9.07 -17.76
N GLN A 88 3.93 -9.92 -16.73
CA GLN A 88 2.76 -10.76 -16.46
C GLN A 88 1.53 -9.92 -16.09
N PHE A 89 1.65 -8.96 -15.19
CA PHE A 89 0.51 -8.11 -14.80
C PHE A 89 0.02 -7.20 -15.93
N LEU A 90 0.92 -6.76 -16.81
CA LEU A 90 0.54 -5.93 -17.96
C LEU A 90 -0.13 -6.78 -19.06
N ALA A 91 0.28 -8.04 -19.23
CA ALA A 91 -0.26 -8.94 -20.25
C ALA A 91 -1.53 -9.68 -19.80
N ASP A 92 -1.72 -9.88 -18.49
CA ASP A 92 -2.86 -10.62 -17.91
C ASP A 92 -3.64 -9.75 -16.89
N PRO A 93 -4.63 -8.99 -17.34
CA PRO A 93 -5.48 -8.19 -16.46
C PRO A 93 -6.20 -9.04 -15.38
N ALA A 94 -6.58 -10.28 -15.68
CA ALA A 94 -7.31 -11.12 -14.72
C ALA A 94 -6.40 -11.54 -13.56
N ALA A 95 -5.14 -11.91 -13.83
CA ALA A 95 -4.16 -12.21 -12.80
C ALA A 95 -3.85 -10.98 -11.94
N ARG A 96 -3.72 -9.80 -12.56
CA ARG A 96 -3.54 -8.52 -11.89
C ARG A 96 -4.70 -8.20 -10.95
N ASP A 97 -5.94 -8.26 -11.45
CA ASP A 97 -7.15 -7.93 -10.71
C ASP A 97 -7.38 -8.92 -9.54
N THR A 98 -7.00 -10.19 -9.74
CA THR A 98 -7.00 -11.20 -8.67
C THR A 98 -6.02 -10.83 -7.55
N SER A 99 -4.80 -10.42 -7.90
CA SER A 99 -3.79 -9.97 -6.93
C SER A 99 -4.24 -8.70 -6.21
N LEU A 100 -4.81 -7.73 -6.92
CA LEU A 100 -5.35 -6.50 -6.33
C LEU A 100 -6.47 -6.80 -5.32
N ALA A 101 -7.45 -7.64 -5.69
CA ALA A 101 -8.53 -8.03 -4.78
C ALA A 101 -8.00 -8.76 -3.52
N ALA A 102 -6.91 -9.52 -3.65
CA ALA A 102 -6.23 -10.12 -2.50
C ALA A 102 -5.54 -9.06 -1.63
N SER A 103 -4.88 -8.07 -2.22
CA SER A 103 -4.26 -6.93 -1.51
C SER A 103 -5.30 -6.13 -0.72
N GLU A 104 -6.44 -5.81 -1.33
CA GLU A 104 -7.51 -5.04 -0.70
C GLU A 104 -8.03 -5.73 0.56
N ARG A 105 -8.27 -7.05 0.49
CA ARG A 105 -8.67 -7.84 1.67
C ARG A 105 -7.62 -7.80 2.79
N VAL A 106 -6.34 -7.90 2.45
CA VAL A 106 -5.25 -7.80 3.44
C VAL A 106 -5.22 -6.42 4.08
N VAL A 107 -5.31 -5.35 3.28
CA VAL A 107 -5.30 -3.97 3.78
C VAL A 107 -6.53 -3.70 4.66
N GLU A 108 -7.69 -4.22 4.33
CA GLU A 108 -8.90 -4.12 5.15
C GLU A 108 -8.72 -4.80 6.52
N GLN A 109 -8.12 -6.00 6.55
CA GLN A 109 -7.80 -6.69 7.80
C GLN A 109 -6.80 -5.93 8.66
N LEU A 110 -5.82 -5.27 8.05
CA LEU A 110 -4.83 -4.43 8.76
C LEU A 110 -5.45 -3.11 9.26
N GLY A 111 -6.47 -2.59 8.57
CA GLY A 111 -7.08 -1.28 8.84
C GLY A 111 -7.87 -1.17 10.15
N GLY A 112 -8.27 -2.28 10.78
CA GLY A 112 -9.03 -2.28 12.03
C GLY A 112 -8.26 -1.80 13.28
N ALA A 113 -6.98 -1.42 13.16
CA ALA A 113 -6.17 -0.98 14.29
C ALA A 113 -6.68 0.33 14.91
N LEU A 114 -7.07 1.30 14.07
CA LEU A 114 -7.60 2.58 14.54
C LEU A 114 -8.89 2.40 15.36
N GLU A 115 -9.81 1.62 14.82
CA GLU A 115 -11.11 1.35 15.46
C GLU A 115 -10.94 0.62 16.79
N ARG A 116 -10.05 -0.39 16.84
CA ARG A 116 -9.68 -1.06 18.10
C ARG A 116 -9.03 -0.12 19.11
N THR A 117 -8.17 0.80 18.67
CA THR A 117 -7.53 1.80 19.53
C THR A 117 -8.55 2.78 20.09
N VAL A 118 -9.46 3.30 19.25
CA VAL A 118 -10.54 4.21 19.70
C VAL A 118 -11.42 3.50 20.71
N THR A 119 -11.88 2.29 20.42
CA THR A 119 -12.70 1.50 21.35
C THR A 119 -11.98 1.23 22.67
N ALA A 120 -10.68 0.93 22.64
CA ALA A 120 -9.90 0.73 23.85
C ALA A 120 -9.72 2.02 24.69
N LEU A 121 -9.73 3.19 24.05
CA LEU A 121 -9.62 4.50 24.71
C LEU A 121 -10.96 5.04 25.24
N GLU A 122 -12.10 4.60 24.72
CA GLU A 122 -13.42 5.10 25.10
C GLU A 122 -13.68 5.10 26.63
N PRO A 123 -13.36 4.05 27.41
CA PRO A 123 -13.56 4.05 28.85
C PRO A 123 -12.78 5.16 29.56
N TYR A 124 -11.55 5.41 29.13
CA TYR A 124 -10.68 6.46 29.71
C TYR A 124 -11.16 7.86 29.34
N LEU A 125 -11.63 8.06 28.10
CA LEU A 125 -12.21 9.33 27.66
C LEU A 125 -13.51 9.65 28.40
N LEU A 126 -14.32 8.65 28.66
CA LEU A 126 -15.55 8.81 29.45
C LEU A 126 -15.23 9.19 30.87
N GLN A 127 -14.28 8.54 31.52
CA GLN A 127 -13.84 8.87 32.90
C GLN A 127 -13.33 10.32 32.98
N LEU A 128 -12.48 10.75 32.08
CA LEU A 128 -11.97 12.12 32.00
C LEU A 128 -13.10 13.15 31.85
N ARG A 129 -14.12 12.88 31.04
CA ARG A 129 -15.28 13.76 30.86
C ARG A 129 -16.08 13.89 32.14
N LEU A 130 -16.27 12.80 32.91
CA LEU A 130 -16.98 12.80 34.18
C LEU A 130 -16.22 13.61 35.26
N GLU A 131 -14.90 13.44 35.35
CA GLU A 131 -14.05 14.18 36.27
C GLU A 131 -14.01 15.69 35.95
N MET A 132 -13.92 16.06 34.66
CA MET A 132 -13.98 17.49 34.26
C MET A 132 -15.36 18.10 34.47
N GLY A 133 -16.43 17.34 34.28
CA GLY A 133 -17.80 17.80 34.59
C GLY A 133 -18.04 18.03 36.07
N ALA A 134 -17.46 17.18 36.91
CA ALA A 134 -17.55 17.32 38.38
C ALA A 134 -16.70 18.48 38.95
N ALA A 135 -15.60 18.84 38.25
CA ALA A 135 -14.75 19.97 38.67
C ALA A 135 -15.32 21.37 38.32
N ASN A 136 -16.33 21.43 37.45
CA ASN A 136 -16.97 22.65 36.96
C ASN A 136 -18.38 22.85 37.55
N ALA A 137 -18.81 22.01 38.47
CA ALA A 137 -20.09 22.10 39.20
C ALA A 137 -19.86 22.49 40.65
#